data_416f3c14a93f74acc3865c3df1e267c1
#
_entry.id   416f3c14a93f74acc3865c3df1e267c1
#
_cell.length_a   1.000
_cell.length_b   1.000
_cell.length_c   1.000
_cell.angle_alpha   90.00
_cell.angle_beta   90.00
_cell.angle_gamma   90.00
#
_symmetry.space_group_name_H-M   'P 1'
#
loop_
_entity.id
_entity.type
_entity.pdbx_description
1 polymer ?
#
loop_
_entity_poly.entity_id
_entity_poly.type
_entity_poly.pdbx_seq_one_letter_code
_entity_poly.pdbx_strand_id
1 'polypeptide(L)'
;RDLHSFPTRRSSDLIDYIAGTSIGALVAGLYSAGYSPDQIEAMLTSSKFRDLASGQLEDKYVYYFRKPLQNANWVSIKFSSFSNFLETSIPTSFINPAALDLELMRILDPASMVCDYQFDSLFIPFRCVASDIVDKKSVVFKDGNLNVAVRASMSYPAYLKPLRIDGKLL
;
A
#
# COMPACT_ATOMS: atom_id res chain seq x y z
N ARG A 1 -8.74 10.67 29.98
CA ARG A 1 -7.33 10.19 29.95
C ARG A 1 -6.75 10.77 28.69
N ASP A 2 -6.05 11.91 28.85
CA ASP A 2 -5.57 12.76 27.78
C ASP A 2 -4.52 12.04 26.95
N LEU A 3 -4.82 11.80 25.68
CA LEU A 3 -3.90 11.30 24.67
C LEU A 3 -3.01 12.46 24.14
N HIS A 4 -2.40 13.21 25.04
CA HIS A 4 -1.42 14.23 24.71
C HIS A 4 -0.01 13.66 24.80
N SER A 5 0.36 12.80 23.87
CA SER A 5 1.74 12.30 23.81
C SER A 5 2.45 12.53 22.48
N PHE A 6 1.88 13.35 21.59
CA PHE A 6 2.67 13.89 20.50
C PHE A 6 3.13 15.30 20.86
N PRO A 7 4.46 15.55 20.88
CA PRO A 7 4.93 16.91 21.04
C PRO A 7 4.32 17.76 19.93
N THR A 8 3.56 18.78 20.33
CA THR A 8 3.10 19.80 19.39
C THR A 8 4.34 20.43 18.79
N ARG A 9 4.67 20.07 17.54
CA ARG A 9 5.78 20.67 16.82
C ARG A 9 5.52 22.16 16.71
N ARG A 10 6.49 22.95 17.15
CA ARG A 10 6.51 24.39 16.90
C ARG A 10 6.57 24.57 15.39
N SER A 11 5.94 25.59 14.87
CA SER A 11 5.91 25.94 13.43
C SER A 11 7.30 26.19 12.81
N SER A 12 8.36 26.17 13.62
CA SER A 12 9.76 26.30 13.23
C SER A 12 10.51 24.98 13.06
N ASP A 13 9.88 23.85 13.37
CA ASP A 13 10.55 22.55 13.26
C ASP A 13 10.45 22.05 11.81
N LEU A 14 11.46 22.35 11.02
CA LEU A 14 11.62 21.82 9.67
C LEU A 14 11.92 20.32 9.76
N ILE A 15 11.28 19.55 8.87
CA ILE A 15 11.55 18.12 8.72
C ILE A 15 12.59 17.96 7.61
N ASP A 16 13.80 17.56 7.96
CA ASP A 16 14.87 17.34 6.99
C ASP A 16 14.74 16.01 6.25
N TYR A 17 14.27 14.97 6.96
CA TYR A 17 14.07 13.63 6.44
C TYR A 17 12.86 12.97 7.07
N ILE A 18 12.21 12.12 6.30
CA ILE A 18 11.12 11.28 6.80
C ILE A 18 11.31 9.83 6.34
N ALA A 19 11.04 8.89 7.22
CA ALA A 19 11.05 7.47 6.90
C ALA A 19 9.76 6.81 7.38
N GLY A 20 9.29 5.80 6.64
CA GLY A 20 8.06 5.11 6.99
C GLY A 20 8.07 3.63 6.60
N THR A 21 7.25 2.87 7.29
CA THR A 21 6.92 1.48 6.95
C THR A 21 5.41 1.25 7.01
N SER A 22 4.88 0.40 6.14
CA SER A 22 3.45 0.07 6.04
C SER A 22 2.59 1.33 5.90
N ILE A 23 1.56 1.50 6.73
CA ILE A 23 0.72 2.71 6.74
C ILE A 23 1.54 3.99 6.99
N GLY A 24 2.61 3.89 7.77
CA GLY A 24 3.55 5.00 7.99
C GLY A 24 4.31 5.37 6.71
N ALA A 25 4.60 4.41 5.82
CA ALA A 25 5.18 4.69 4.51
C ALA A 25 4.19 5.42 3.59
N LEU A 26 2.90 5.06 3.66
CA LEU A 26 1.85 5.76 2.91
C LEU A 26 1.73 7.22 3.38
N VAL A 27 1.59 7.46 4.68
CA VAL A 27 1.46 8.81 5.25
C VAL A 27 2.70 9.66 4.94
N ALA A 28 3.89 9.09 5.21
CA ALA A 28 5.16 9.78 4.97
C ALA A 28 5.41 10.03 3.47
N GLY A 29 5.08 9.05 2.62
CA GLY A 29 5.19 9.17 1.16
C GLY A 29 4.27 10.25 0.59
N LEU A 30 3.03 10.33 1.05
CA LEU A 30 2.10 11.38 0.67
C LEU A 30 2.61 12.76 1.10
N TYR A 31 3.08 12.88 2.34
CA TYR A 31 3.63 14.13 2.85
C TYR A 31 4.88 14.55 2.09
N SER A 32 5.79 13.61 1.79
CA SER A 32 6.98 13.85 0.97
C SER A 32 6.64 14.19 -0.48
N ALA A 33 5.51 13.71 -0.99
CA ALA A 33 4.98 14.08 -2.30
C ALA A 33 4.33 15.47 -2.34
N GLY A 34 4.23 16.17 -1.18
CA GLY A 34 3.71 17.53 -1.08
C GLY A 34 2.25 17.65 -0.67
N TYR A 35 1.60 16.56 -0.25
CA TYR A 35 0.24 16.63 0.29
C TYR A 35 0.25 17.24 1.70
N SER A 36 -0.70 18.12 1.99
CA SER A 36 -0.85 18.69 3.33
C SER A 36 -1.41 17.65 4.31
N PRO A 37 -1.17 17.82 5.63
CA PRO A 37 -1.75 16.94 6.65
C PRO A 37 -3.28 16.81 6.54
N ASP A 38 -4.00 17.90 6.30
CA ASP A 38 -5.45 17.90 6.15
C ASP A 38 -5.91 17.10 4.93
N GLN A 39 -5.17 17.18 3.82
CA GLN A 39 -5.43 16.39 2.62
C GLN A 39 -5.19 14.89 2.88
N ILE A 40 -4.12 14.55 3.59
CA ILE A 40 -3.79 13.17 3.95
C ILE A 40 -4.88 12.61 4.88
N GLU A 41 -5.28 13.36 5.90
CA GLU A 41 -6.36 12.97 6.81
C GLU A 41 -7.67 12.74 6.05
N ALA A 42 -8.07 13.68 5.19
CA ALA A 42 -9.28 13.56 4.39
C ALA A 42 -9.25 12.34 3.46
N MET A 43 -8.10 12.02 2.86
CA MET A 43 -7.95 10.82 2.03
C MET A 43 -8.08 9.54 2.84
N LEU A 44 -7.35 9.42 3.95
CA LEU A 44 -7.27 8.18 4.74
C LEU A 44 -8.55 7.90 5.55
N THR A 45 -9.30 8.94 5.92
CA THR A 45 -10.59 8.79 6.64
C THR A 45 -11.77 8.60 5.70
N SER A 46 -11.59 8.77 4.39
CA SER A 46 -12.66 8.63 3.39
C SER A 46 -13.22 7.22 3.34
N SER A 47 -14.52 7.09 2.99
CA SER A 47 -15.14 5.79 2.70
C SER A 47 -14.43 5.09 1.55
N LYS A 48 -14.02 5.86 0.53
CA LYS A 48 -13.27 5.34 -0.62
C LYS A 48 -11.99 4.61 -0.19
N PHE A 49 -11.18 5.22 0.68
CA PHE A 49 -9.95 4.58 1.16
C PHE A 49 -10.24 3.31 1.96
N ARG A 50 -11.29 3.32 2.77
CA ARG A 50 -11.74 2.13 3.52
C ARG A 50 -12.12 0.99 2.59
N ASP A 51 -12.88 1.28 1.53
CA ASP A 51 -13.31 0.30 0.53
C ASP A 51 -12.08 -0.27 -0.23
N LEU A 52 -11.14 0.59 -0.63
CA LEU A 52 -9.88 0.18 -1.25
C LEU A 52 -9.05 -0.72 -0.33
N ALA A 53 -8.92 -0.36 0.95
CA ALA A 53 -8.18 -1.14 1.93
C ALA A 53 -8.84 -2.49 2.22
N SER A 54 -10.17 -2.58 2.15
CA SER A 54 -10.91 -3.84 2.30
C SER A 54 -10.98 -4.67 1.01
N GLY A 55 -10.48 -4.15 -0.12
CA GLY A 55 -10.55 -4.80 -1.42
C GLY A 55 -11.93 -4.78 -2.05
N GLN A 56 -12.84 -3.95 -1.54
CA GLN A 56 -14.15 -3.78 -2.13
C GLN A 56 -14.07 -2.88 -3.37
N LEU A 57 -14.67 -3.35 -4.44
CA LEU A 57 -14.85 -2.54 -5.64
C LEU A 57 -16.25 -1.93 -5.62
N GLU A 58 -16.36 -0.66 -5.99
CA GLU A 58 -17.67 -0.05 -6.20
C GLU A 58 -18.46 -0.87 -7.23
N ASP A 59 -19.71 -1.16 -6.95
CA ASP A 59 -20.60 -1.98 -7.79
C ASP A 59 -20.65 -1.53 -9.26
N LYS A 60 -20.45 -0.24 -9.52
CA LYS A 60 -20.42 0.33 -10.88
C LYS A 60 -19.27 -0.17 -11.75
N TYR A 61 -18.17 -0.65 -11.12
CA TYR A 61 -16.99 -1.20 -11.83
C TYR A 61 -17.03 -2.72 -11.95
N VAL A 62 -18.03 -3.37 -11.33
CA VAL A 62 -18.19 -4.82 -11.39
C VAL A 62 -19.17 -5.17 -12.52
N TYR A 63 -18.70 -5.88 -13.53
CA TYR A 63 -19.59 -6.37 -14.59
C TYR A 63 -20.70 -7.24 -13.98
N TYR A 64 -21.94 -6.97 -14.36
CA TYR A 64 -23.14 -7.65 -13.84
C TYR A 64 -23.02 -9.18 -13.87
N PHE A 65 -22.48 -9.76 -14.94
CA PHE A 65 -22.29 -11.20 -15.09
C PHE A 65 -21.12 -11.80 -14.29
N ARG A 66 -20.30 -10.96 -13.65
CA ARG A 66 -19.18 -11.40 -12.79
C ARG A 66 -19.38 -11.05 -11.32
N LYS A 67 -20.57 -10.57 -10.96
CA LYS A 67 -20.89 -10.39 -9.53
C LYS A 67 -20.85 -11.77 -8.88
N PRO A 68 -19.97 -12.00 -7.89
CA PRO A 68 -19.97 -13.25 -7.16
C PRO A 68 -21.35 -13.41 -6.49
N LEU A 69 -21.93 -14.59 -6.63
CA LEU A 69 -23.11 -14.93 -5.83
C LEU A 69 -22.73 -14.70 -4.36
N GLN A 70 -23.55 -13.94 -3.65
CA GLN A 70 -23.38 -13.74 -2.21
C GLN A 70 -23.65 -15.07 -1.49
N ASN A 71 -22.64 -15.92 -1.46
CA ASN A 71 -22.67 -17.14 -0.66
C ASN A 71 -22.09 -16.81 0.71
N ALA A 72 -22.72 -17.30 1.76
CA ALA A 72 -22.27 -17.17 3.14
C ALA A 72 -20.94 -17.92 3.44
N ASN A 73 -20.19 -18.29 2.43
CA ASN A 73 -18.95 -19.05 2.54
C ASN A 73 -17.77 -18.12 2.77
N TRP A 74 -17.11 -18.27 3.89
CA TRP A 74 -15.88 -17.54 4.24
C TRP A 74 -14.69 -17.94 3.36
N VAL A 75 -14.68 -19.21 2.91
CA VAL A 75 -13.62 -19.75 2.05
C VAL A 75 -14.28 -20.64 0.99
N SER A 76 -13.98 -20.36 -0.29
CA SER A 76 -14.40 -21.21 -1.40
C SER A 76 -13.16 -21.79 -2.07
N ILE A 77 -12.95 -23.10 -1.91
CA ILE A 77 -11.87 -23.85 -2.53
C ILE A 77 -12.42 -24.54 -3.77
N LYS A 78 -11.93 -24.16 -4.96
CA LYS A 78 -12.29 -24.83 -6.22
C LYS A 78 -11.37 -26.01 -6.43
N PHE A 79 -11.90 -27.23 -6.35
CA PHE A 79 -11.17 -28.45 -6.72
C PHE A 79 -11.26 -28.66 -8.23
N SER A 80 -10.17 -28.45 -8.95
CA SER A 80 -10.15 -28.65 -10.40
C SER A 80 -9.38 -29.88 -10.86
N SER A 81 -8.49 -30.46 -10.07
CA SER A 81 -7.83 -31.76 -10.34
C SER A 81 -6.96 -32.17 -9.15
N PHE A 82 -6.92 -33.49 -8.87
CA PHE A 82 -6.21 -34.01 -7.70
C PHE A 82 -4.68 -33.88 -7.77
N SER A 83 -4.11 -33.73 -8.97
CA SER A 83 -2.65 -33.66 -9.18
C SER A 83 -2.03 -32.29 -8.91
N ASN A 84 -2.84 -31.21 -8.89
CA ASN A 84 -2.35 -29.83 -8.70
C ASN A 84 -2.88 -29.20 -7.41
N PHE A 85 -3.30 -30.03 -6.46
CA PHE A 85 -4.02 -29.61 -5.26
C PHE A 85 -3.21 -28.65 -4.36
N LEU A 86 -1.90 -28.87 -4.25
CA LEU A 86 -1.05 -28.09 -3.34
C LEU A 86 -0.59 -26.74 -3.92
N GLU A 87 -0.55 -26.59 -5.24
CA GLU A 87 -0.05 -25.37 -5.87
C GLU A 87 -1.11 -24.30 -6.13
N THR A 88 -2.39 -24.66 -6.21
CA THR A 88 -3.42 -23.74 -6.74
C THR A 88 -4.51 -23.35 -5.74
N SER A 89 -4.54 -23.91 -4.54
CA SER A 89 -5.75 -23.87 -3.71
C SER A 89 -5.70 -23.02 -2.45
N ILE A 90 -4.55 -22.48 -2.09
CA ILE A 90 -4.45 -21.58 -0.93
C ILE A 90 -4.43 -20.14 -1.45
N PRO A 91 -5.44 -19.32 -1.15
CA PRO A 91 -5.39 -17.90 -1.51
C PRO A 91 -4.20 -17.25 -0.79
N THR A 92 -3.25 -16.71 -1.56
CA THR A 92 -2.06 -16.05 -1.03
C THR A 92 -2.37 -14.69 -0.43
N SER A 93 -3.59 -14.18 -0.66
CA SER A 93 -4.07 -12.92 -0.09
C SER A 93 -5.59 -12.94 0.02
N PHE A 94 -6.11 -12.34 1.09
CA PHE A 94 -7.56 -12.19 1.31
C PHE A 94 -8.17 -11.03 0.52
N ILE A 95 -7.35 -10.07 0.10
CA ILE A 95 -7.80 -8.84 -0.55
C ILE A 95 -7.24 -8.75 -1.96
N ASN A 96 -8.10 -8.34 -2.90
CA ASN A 96 -7.67 -7.98 -4.24
C ASN A 96 -7.04 -6.57 -4.20
N PRO A 97 -5.74 -6.44 -4.47
CA PRO A 97 -5.07 -5.16 -4.35
C PRO A 97 -5.29 -4.22 -5.54
N ALA A 98 -5.90 -4.67 -6.64
CA ALA A 98 -5.91 -3.93 -7.90
C ALA A 98 -6.45 -2.50 -7.80
N ALA A 99 -7.52 -2.30 -7.02
CA ALA A 99 -8.09 -0.97 -6.84
C ALA A 99 -7.20 -0.07 -5.98
N LEU A 100 -6.58 -0.63 -4.94
CA LEU A 100 -5.60 0.07 -4.11
C LEU A 100 -4.35 0.43 -4.92
N ASP A 101 -3.82 -0.52 -5.70
CA ASP A 101 -2.65 -0.31 -6.53
C ASP A 101 -2.88 0.82 -7.53
N LEU A 102 -4.05 0.83 -8.20
CA LEU A 102 -4.42 1.89 -9.13
C LEU A 102 -4.52 3.27 -8.45
N GLU A 103 -5.10 3.33 -7.25
CA GLU A 103 -5.20 4.58 -6.51
C GLU A 103 -3.82 5.08 -6.04
N LEU A 104 -2.95 4.19 -5.56
CA LEU A 104 -1.58 4.54 -5.20
C LEU A 104 -0.80 5.08 -6.41
N MET A 105 -0.94 4.45 -7.59
CA MET A 105 -0.37 4.96 -8.83
C MET A 105 -0.87 6.38 -9.12
N ARG A 106 -2.18 6.58 -9.06
CA ARG A 106 -2.80 7.89 -9.38
C ARG A 106 -2.29 9.02 -8.49
N ILE A 107 -2.05 8.74 -7.20
CA ILE A 107 -1.68 9.78 -6.22
C ILE A 107 -0.17 9.95 -6.04
N LEU A 108 0.65 8.91 -6.26
CA LEU A 108 2.08 8.95 -5.97
C LEU A 108 2.97 9.01 -7.22
N ASP A 109 2.53 8.50 -8.40
CA ASP A 109 3.34 8.52 -9.61
C ASP A 109 3.67 9.93 -10.11
N PRO A 110 2.77 10.92 -10.03
CA PRO A 110 3.13 12.29 -10.41
C PRO A 110 4.33 12.82 -9.64
N ALA A 111 4.41 12.53 -8.34
CA ALA A 111 5.56 12.94 -7.53
C ALA A 111 6.85 12.19 -7.93
N SER A 112 6.75 10.89 -8.25
CA SER A 112 7.89 10.09 -8.75
C SER A 112 8.46 10.67 -10.04
N MET A 113 7.60 11.10 -10.95
CA MET A 113 8.03 11.70 -12.22
C MET A 113 8.70 13.06 -12.02
N VAL A 114 8.16 13.90 -11.12
CA VAL A 114 8.70 15.23 -10.85
C VAL A 114 10.07 15.17 -10.19
N CYS A 115 10.30 14.19 -9.30
CA CYS A 115 11.58 14.01 -8.61
C CYS A 115 12.58 13.12 -9.37
N ASP A 116 12.31 12.80 -10.63
CA ASP A 116 13.14 11.90 -11.45
C ASP A 116 13.43 10.58 -10.74
N TYR A 117 12.41 10.02 -10.09
CA TYR A 117 12.48 8.77 -9.32
C TYR A 117 13.52 8.77 -8.19
N GLN A 118 14.02 9.94 -7.76
CA GLN A 118 14.96 10.09 -6.64
C GLN A 118 14.24 10.62 -5.41
N PHE A 119 14.11 9.80 -4.37
CA PHE A 119 13.33 10.18 -3.18
C PHE A 119 13.98 11.30 -2.36
N ASP A 120 15.25 11.59 -2.59
CA ASP A 120 15.93 12.75 -2.00
C ASP A 120 15.50 14.08 -2.64
N SER A 121 14.91 14.03 -3.84
CA SER A 121 14.39 15.17 -4.57
C SER A 121 12.90 15.44 -4.35
N LEU A 122 12.23 14.66 -3.50
CA LEU A 122 10.86 14.92 -3.07
C LEU A 122 10.78 16.19 -2.21
N PHE A 123 9.59 16.70 -2.00
CA PHE A 123 9.36 17.87 -1.13
C PHE A 123 10.02 17.73 0.25
N ILE A 124 10.02 16.52 0.81
CA ILE A 124 10.86 16.12 1.93
C ILE A 124 11.55 14.82 1.53
N PRO A 125 12.90 14.72 1.66
CA PRO A 125 13.62 13.49 1.42
C PRO A 125 13.02 12.30 2.17
N PHE A 126 12.78 11.20 1.45
CA PHE A 126 12.00 10.08 1.95
C PHE A 126 12.75 8.76 1.90
N ARG A 127 12.50 7.90 2.88
CA ARG A 127 12.90 6.49 2.86
C ARG A 127 11.71 5.60 3.16
N CYS A 128 11.50 4.61 2.31
CA CYS A 128 10.47 3.60 2.50
C CYS A 128 11.12 2.27 2.87
N VAL A 129 10.62 1.63 3.92
CA VAL A 129 11.17 0.35 4.37
C VAL A 129 10.14 -0.76 4.13
N ALA A 130 10.55 -1.79 3.41
CA ALA A 130 9.80 -3.03 3.22
C ALA A 130 10.59 -4.22 3.78
N SER A 131 9.96 -5.38 3.84
CA SER A 131 10.58 -6.62 4.30
C SER A 131 10.64 -7.65 3.19
N ASP A 132 11.83 -8.17 2.90
CA ASP A 132 11.98 -9.36 2.08
C ASP A 132 11.54 -10.57 2.90
N ILE A 133 10.43 -11.21 2.49
CA ILE A 133 9.86 -12.31 3.24
C ILE A 133 10.61 -13.64 3.05
N VAL A 134 11.45 -13.74 2.01
CA VAL A 134 12.30 -14.91 1.74
C VAL A 134 13.57 -14.82 2.57
N ASP A 135 14.31 -13.74 2.41
CA ASP A 135 15.58 -13.52 3.10
C ASP A 135 15.44 -13.01 4.53
N LYS A 136 14.22 -12.60 4.93
CA LYS A 136 13.90 -12.01 6.25
C LYS A 136 14.78 -10.80 6.57
N LYS A 137 14.98 -9.95 5.57
CA LYS A 137 15.78 -8.72 5.66
C LYS A 137 14.95 -7.50 5.34
N SER A 138 15.31 -6.37 5.94
CA SER A 138 14.75 -5.08 5.56
C SER A 138 15.33 -4.61 4.23
N VAL A 139 14.48 -4.03 3.39
CA VAL A 139 14.83 -3.38 2.13
C VAL A 139 14.43 -1.92 2.24
N VAL A 140 15.41 -1.03 2.08
CA VAL A 140 15.20 0.42 2.14
C VAL A 140 15.17 0.97 0.73
N PHE A 141 14.06 1.52 0.33
CA PHE A 141 13.90 2.24 -0.94
C PHE A 141 14.31 3.71 -0.75
N LYS A 142 15.14 4.19 -1.64
CA LYS A 142 15.63 5.58 -1.73
C LYS A 142 15.38 6.18 -3.11
N ASP A 143 15.02 5.35 -4.06
CA ASP A 143 14.77 5.69 -5.45
C ASP A 143 13.74 4.71 -6.06
N GLY A 144 13.38 4.96 -7.31
CA GLY A 144 12.41 4.17 -8.05
C GLY A 144 11.00 4.76 -7.99
N ASN A 145 10.01 3.92 -8.28
CA ASN A 145 8.63 4.37 -8.28
C ASN A 145 8.08 4.40 -6.84
N LEU A 146 7.62 5.57 -6.41
CA LEU A 146 7.16 5.81 -5.03
C LEU A 146 5.94 4.94 -4.69
N ASN A 147 5.00 4.76 -5.63
CA ASN A 147 3.84 3.92 -5.42
C ASN A 147 4.25 2.46 -5.16
N VAL A 148 5.21 1.95 -5.94
CA VAL A 148 5.70 0.58 -5.83
C VAL A 148 6.42 0.36 -4.48
N ALA A 149 7.25 1.31 -4.06
CA ALA A 149 7.94 1.27 -2.78
C ALA A 149 6.95 1.27 -1.60
N VAL A 150 5.98 2.17 -1.61
CA VAL A 150 4.93 2.26 -0.58
C VAL A 150 4.08 0.99 -0.58
N ARG A 151 3.67 0.50 -1.76
CA ARG A 151 2.89 -0.73 -1.90
C ARG A 151 3.65 -1.96 -1.39
N ALA A 152 4.95 -2.08 -1.70
CA ALA A 152 5.79 -3.14 -1.17
C ALA A 152 5.86 -3.11 0.36
N SER A 153 6.03 -1.92 0.93
CA SER A 153 6.04 -1.71 2.39
C SER A 153 4.71 -2.09 3.06
N MET A 154 3.59 -1.97 2.34
CA MET A 154 2.25 -2.32 2.82
C MET A 154 1.90 -3.80 2.61
N SER A 155 2.76 -4.59 1.99
CA SER A 155 2.50 -6.01 1.68
C SER A 155 2.54 -6.89 2.92
N TYR A 156 1.52 -6.75 3.78
CA TYR A 156 1.39 -7.64 4.94
C TYR A 156 0.97 -9.04 4.47
N PRO A 157 1.74 -10.09 4.81
CA PRO A 157 1.44 -11.46 4.39
C PRO A 157 0.01 -11.89 4.72
N ALA A 158 -0.61 -12.63 3.83
CA ALA A 158 -2.00 -13.06 3.85
C ALA A 158 -3.03 -11.93 3.61
N TYR A 159 -2.74 -10.69 3.94
CA TYR A 159 -3.65 -9.56 3.71
C TYR A 159 -3.55 -9.04 2.27
N LEU A 160 -2.36 -8.60 1.86
CA LEU A 160 -2.06 -8.17 0.50
C LEU A 160 -1.04 -9.09 -0.15
N LYS A 161 -1.20 -9.34 -1.45
CA LYS A 161 -0.25 -10.14 -2.22
C LYS A 161 1.11 -9.44 -2.24
N PRO A 162 2.21 -10.15 -1.88
CA PRO A 162 3.56 -9.62 -1.97
C PRO A 162 3.93 -9.23 -3.41
N LEU A 163 4.77 -8.22 -3.54
CA LEU A 163 5.34 -7.79 -4.82
C LEU A 163 6.71 -8.43 -5.05
N ARG A 164 6.98 -8.79 -6.30
CA ARG A 164 8.31 -9.20 -6.71
C ARG A 164 9.04 -8.02 -7.36
N ILE A 165 10.11 -7.56 -6.70
CA ILE A 165 10.93 -6.42 -7.14
C ILE A 165 12.38 -6.86 -7.10
N ASP A 166 13.10 -6.76 -8.24
CA ASP A 166 14.51 -7.11 -8.37
C ASP A 166 14.87 -8.50 -7.80
N GLY A 167 14.00 -9.48 -8.05
CA GLY A 167 14.16 -10.85 -7.57
C GLY A 167 13.78 -11.09 -6.11
N LYS A 168 13.50 -10.06 -5.33
CA LYS A 168 13.05 -10.13 -3.94
C LYS A 168 11.53 -10.23 -3.88
N LEU A 169 11.03 -10.87 -2.84
CA LEU A 169 9.61 -10.97 -2.55
C LEU A 169 9.28 -10.09 -1.33
N LEU A 170 8.65 -8.94 -1.59
CA LEU A 170 8.42 -7.86 -0.63
C LEU A 170 6.95 -7.69 -0.31
#